data_4cd8ccd73ca508aa31c2f4d974669c46
#
_entry.id   4cd8ccd73ca508aa31c2f4d974669c46
#
_cell.length_a   1.000
_cell.length_b   1.000
_cell.length_c   1.000
_cell.angle_alpha   90.00
_cell.angle_beta   90.00
_cell.angle_gamma   90.00
#
_symmetry.space_group_name_H-M   'P 1'
#
loop_
_entity.id
_entity.type
_entity.pdbx_description
1 polymer ?
#
loop_
_entity_poly.entity_id
_entity_poly.type
_entity_poly.pdbx_seq_one_letter_code
_entity_poly.pdbx_strand_id
1 'polypeptide(L)'
;MQIEVLLVEDSPGDVRLTREAFRDANESIHLHVAADGVEAMAFLRREGVHANAARPDLILLDLNLPKMDGRQVLALIKADPKLKTIPTVVLTTSELEADVATSYQLQVNCYLSKPAQWDAFATLVKSVIDFWLTKVKLPQQRTADDPSGV
;
A
#
# COMPACT_ATOMS: atom_id res chain seq x y z
N MET A 1 -12.25 12.48 9.63
CA MET A 1 -12.15 11.12 9.09
C MET A 1 -10.70 10.79 8.85
N GLN A 2 -10.23 9.68 9.40
CA GLN A 2 -8.84 9.25 9.24
C GLN A 2 -8.69 8.34 8.03
N ILE A 3 -7.61 8.53 7.29
CA ILE A 3 -7.25 7.69 6.17
C ILE A 3 -6.19 6.71 6.64
N GLU A 4 -6.42 5.43 6.39
CA GLU A 4 -5.52 4.36 6.78
C GLU A 4 -4.70 3.92 5.57
N VAL A 5 -3.37 3.97 5.68
CA VAL A 5 -2.45 3.58 4.61
C VAL A 5 -1.55 2.46 5.13
N LEU A 6 -1.45 1.39 4.37
CA LEU A 6 -0.49 0.32 4.64
C LEU A 6 0.69 0.44 3.69
N LEU A 7 1.89 0.63 4.26
CA LEU A 7 3.14 0.60 3.52
C LEU A 7 3.81 -0.76 3.73
N VAL A 8 4.05 -1.48 2.65
CA VAL A 8 4.74 -2.77 2.69
C VAL A 8 6.13 -2.55 2.12
N GLU A 9 7.12 -2.47 3.00
CA GLU A 9 8.47 -2.04 2.67
C GLU A 9 9.46 -2.53 3.73
N ASP A 10 10.56 -3.16 3.30
CA ASP A 10 11.58 -3.69 4.22
C ASP A 10 12.78 -2.76 4.42
N SER A 11 12.97 -1.74 3.58
CA SER A 11 14.08 -0.80 3.70
C SER A 11 13.79 0.23 4.79
N PRO A 12 14.56 0.24 5.90
CA PRO A 12 14.34 1.22 6.97
C PRO A 12 14.46 2.67 6.50
N GLY A 13 15.36 2.94 5.57
CA GLY A 13 15.54 4.28 5.01
C GLY A 13 14.33 4.75 4.22
N ASP A 14 13.79 3.88 3.36
CA ASP A 14 12.60 4.19 2.57
C ASP A 14 11.36 4.34 3.47
N VAL A 15 11.23 3.51 4.48
CA VAL A 15 10.15 3.62 5.47
C VAL A 15 10.22 4.97 6.17
N ARG A 16 11.41 5.36 6.64
CA ARG A 16 11.59 6.61 7.35
C ARG A 16 11.23 7.81 6.49
N LEU A 17 11.71 7.82 5.26
CA LEU A 17 11.45 8.91 4.31
C LEU A 17 9.96 9.03 3.99
N THR A 18 9.33 7.89 3.74
CA THR A 18 7.88 7.83 3.47
C THR A 18 7.09 8.32 4.68
N ARG A 19 7.47 7.86 5.87
CA ARG A 19 6.80 8.27 7.11
C ARG A 19 6.89 9.77 7.34
N GLU A 20 8.05 10.37 7.07
CA GLU A 20 8.24 11.82 7.18
C GLU A 20 7.36 12.58 6.20
N ALA A 21 7.26 12.13 4.96
CA ALA A 21 6.42 12.76 3.96
C ALA A 21 4.93 12.71 4.33
N PHE A 22 4.47 11.58 4.87
CA PHE A 22 3.09 11.45 5.34
C PHE A 22 2.81 12.34 6.55
N ARG A 23 3.76 12.46 7.46
CA ARG A 23 3.60 13.32 8.64
C ARG A 23 3.45 14.79 8.25
N ASP A 24 4.23 15.23 7.27
CA ASP A 24 4.21 16.62 6.82
C ASP A 24 2.94 16.96 6.02
N ALA A 25 2.29 15.95 5.45
CA ALA A 25 1.18 16.18 4.53
C ALA A 25 -0.16 16.38 5.24
N ASN A 26 -0.48 15.54 6.23
CA ASN A 26 -1.80 15.57 6.86
C ASN A 26 -1.81 14.75 8.15
N GLU A 27 -2.33 15.35 9.21
CA GLU A 27 -2.45 14.71 10.51
C GLU A 27 -3.52 13.61 10.55
N SER A 28 -4.46 13.62 9.61
CA SER A 28 -5.52 12.60 9.58
C SER A 28 -5.12 11.33 8.86
N ILE A 29 -3.87 11.16 8.50
CA ILE A 29 -3.39 9.95 7.85
C ILE A 29 -2.66 9.08 8.87
N HIS A 30 -3.10 7.83 8.99
CA HIS A 30 -2.41 6.82 9.76
C HIS A 30 -1.60 5.92 8.82
N LEU A 31 -0.29 5.91 9.00
CA LEU A 31 0.59 5.04 8.23
C LEU A 31 0.96 3.81 9.06
N HIS A 32 0.60 2.64 8.55
CA HIS A 32 0.98 1.34 9.11
C HIS A 32 2.07 0.75 8.24
N VAL A 33 3.06 0.11 8.84
CA VAL A 33 4.19 -0.46 8.10
C VAL A 33 4.27 -1.96 8.34
N ALA A 34 4.38 -2.72 7.26
CA ALA A 34 4.71 -4.13 7.29
C ALA A 34 6.07 -4.31 6.62
N ALA A 35 7.01 -4.97 7.29
CA ALA A 35 8.38 -5.09 6.82
C ALA A 35 8.60 -6.28 5.88
N ASP A 36 7.61 -7.14 5.73
CA ASP A 36 7.68 -8.30 4.83
C ASP A 36 6.29 -8.71 4.36
N GLY A 37 6.24 -9.59 3.37
CA GLY A 37 4.98 -9.99 2.77
C GLY A 37 4.10 -10.83 3.70
N VAL A 38 4.69 -11.63 4.58
CA VAL A 38 3.93 -12.44 5.54
C VAL A 38 3.22 -11.51 6.53
N GLU A 39 3.93 -10.53 7.06
CA GLU A 39 3.34 -9.54 7.98
C GLU A 39 2.25 -8.72 7.28
N ALA A 40 2.46 -8.34 6.03
CA ALA A 40 1.47 -7.60 5.27
C ALA A 40 0.16 -8.37 5.15
N MET A 41 0.23 -9.66 4.81
CA MET A 41 -0.98 -10.48 4.68
C MET A 41 -1.65 -10.72 6.04
N ALA A 42 -0.88 -10.91 7.11
CA ALA A 42 -1.43 -11.04 8.45
C ALA A 42 -2.17 -9.77 8.87
N PHE A 43 -1.61 -8.59 8.56
CA PHE A 43 -2.24 -7.31 8.81
C PHE A 43 -3.57 -7.19 8.05
N LEU A 44 -3.54 -7.48 6.76
CA LEU A 44 -4.72 -7.36 5.90
C LEU A 44 -5.83 -8.35 6.27
N ARG A 45 -5.46 -9.55 6.72
CA ARG A 45 -6.39 -10.59 7.14
C ARG A 45 -6.77 -10.48 8.61
N ARG A 46 -6.19 -9.52 9.33
CA ARG A 46 -6.42 -9.32 10.77
C ARG A 46 -6.13 -10.56 11.59
N GLU A 47 -4.97 -11.17 11.34
CA GLU A 47 -4.54 -12.38 12.03
C GLU A 47 -3.53 -12.09 13.14
N GLY A 48 -3.53 -12.92 14.18
CA GLY A 48 -2.56 -12.84 15.26
C GLY A 48 -2.57 -11.50 15.97
N VAL A 49 -1.41 -10.85 16.07
CA VAL A 49 -1.27 -9.54 16.72
C VAL A 49 -2.01 -8.43 15.97
N HIS A 50 -2.44 -8.69 14.75
CA HIS A 50 -3.16 -7.73 13.91
C HIS A 50 -4.68 -7.90 13.96
N ALA A 51 -5.21 -8.63 14.95
CA ALA A 51 -6.64 -8.92 15.05
C ALA A 51 -7.52 -7.65 15.04
N ASN A 52 -7.00 -6.54 15.57
CA ASN A 52 -7.72 -5.28 15.64
C ASN A 52 -7.20 -4.25 14.63
N ALA A 53 -6.45 -4.68 13.61
CA ALA A 53 -5.92 -3.78 12.62
C ALA A 53 -7.02 -3.11 11.80
N ALA A 54 -6.80 -1.85 11.47
CA ALA A 54 -7.70 -1.13 10.58
C ALA A 54 -7.59 -1.68 9.14
N ARG A 55 -8.69 -1.63 8.40
CA ARG A 55 -8.65 -1.92 6.98
C ARG A 55 -8.02 -0.73 6.25
N PRO A 56 -6.97 -0.91 5.47
CA PRO A 56 -6.37 0.20 4.73
C PRO A 56 -7.30 0.77 3.66
N ASP A 57 -7.19 2.05 3.44
CA ASP A 57 -7.82 2.74 2.31
C ASP A 57 -6.90 2.74 1.08
N LEU A 58 -5.61 2.56 1.30
CA LEU A 58 -4.59 2.55 0.25
C LEU A 58 -3.44 1.63 0.69
N ILE A 59 -2.92 0.85 -0.24
CA ILE A 59 -1.73 0.02 -0.02
C ILE A 59 -0.62 0.52 -0.92
N LEU A 60 0.55 0.79 -0.32
CA LEU A 60 1.80 1.06 -1.05
C LEU A 60 2.67 -0.18 -0.90
N LEU A 61 3.03 -0.81 -2.01
CA LEU A 61 3.63 -2.13 -2.02
C LEU A 61 4.93 -2.16 -2.79
N ASP A 62 6.03 -2.54 -2.12
CA ASP A 62 7.26 -2.90 -2.81
C ASP A 62 7.17 -4.36 -3.28
N LEU A 63 7.75 -4.64 -4.44
CA LEU A 63 7.79 -6.00 -4.96
C LEU A 63 8.93 -6.83 -4.36
N ASN A 64 10.04 -6.20 -4.00
CA ASN A 64 11.23 -6.90 -3.49
C ASN A 64 11.20 -6.99 -1.97
N LEU A 65 10.48 -7.98 -1.46
CA LEU A 65 10.27 -8.17 -0.03
C LEU A 65 10.85 -9.50 0.43
N PRO A 66 11.31 -9.59 1.70
CA PRO A 66 11.69 -10.86 2.27
C PRO A 66 10.47 -11.70 2.65
N LYS A 67 10.68 -12.97 2.91
CA LYS A 67 9.73 -14.00 3.34
C LYS A 67 8.68 -14.30 2.28
N MET A 68 7.75 -13.39 2.02
CA MET A 68 6.79 -13.53 0.93
C MET A 68 7.01 -12.37 -0.03
N ASP A 69 7.31 -12.68 -1.27
CA ASP A 69 7.59 -11.69 -2.31
C ASP A 69 6.38 -10.77 -2.57
N GLY A 70 6.65 -9.53 -2.91
CA GLY A 70 5.59 -8.55 -3.16
C GLY A 70 4.67 -8.91 -4.32
N ARG A 71 5.17 -9.64 -5.30
CA ARG A 71 4.35 -10.13 -6.42
C ARG A 71 3.30 -11.12 -5.91
N GLN A 72 3.69 -11.99 -4.98
CA GLN A 72 2.76 -12.91 -4.32
C GLN A 72 1.74 -12.16 -3.46
N VAL A 73 2.19 -11.14 -2.74
CA VAL A 73 1.28 -10.29 -1.94
C VAL A 73 0.23 -9.65 -2.86
N LEU A 74 0.66 -9.06 -3.98
CA LEU A 74 -0.26 -8.46 -4.94
C LEU A 74 -1.28 -9.45 -5.45
N ALA A 75 -0.82 -10.65 -5.84
CA ALA A 75 -1.70 -11.71 -6.33
C ALA A 75 -2.74 -12.10 -5.27
N LEU A 76 -2.32 -12.24 -4.02
CA LEU A 76 -3.22 -12.60 -2.93
C LEU A 76 -4.25 -11.50 -2.63
N ILE A 77 -3.81 -10.25 -2.65
CA ILE A 77 -4.72 -9.11 -2.47
C ILE A 77 -5.79 -9.10 -3.57
N LYS A 78 -5.38 -9.23 -4.81
CA LYS A 78 -6.30 -9.11 -5.96
C LYS A 78 -7.18 -10.34 -6.14
N ALA A 79 -6.80 -11.49 -5.58
CA ALA A 79 -7.64 -12.70 -5.58
C ALA A 79 -8.66 -12.73 -4.43
N ASP A 80 -8.48 -11.91 -3.41
CA ASP A 80 -9.36 -11.90 -2.24
C ASP A 80 -10.52 -10.92 -2.46
N PRO A 81 -11.78 -11.38 -2.44
CA PRO A 81 -12.93 -10.50 -2.65
C PRO A 81 -13.02 -9.35 -1.65
N LYS A 82 -12.49 -9.52 -0.44
CA LYS A 82 -12.51 -8.49 0.60
C LYS A 82 -11.38 -7.48 0.45
N LEU A 83 -10.27 -7.86 -0.20
CA LEU A 83 -9.08 -7.03 -0.29
C LEU A 83 -8.89 -6.39 -1.67
N LYS A 84 -9.41 -7.01 -2.72
CA LYS A 84 -9.17 -6.56 -4.10
C LYS A 84 -9.65 -5.15 -4.39
N THR A 85 -10.59 -4.64 -3.63
CA THR A 85 -11.13 -3.28 -3.82
C THR A 85 -10.29 -2.21 -3.14
N ILE A 86 -9.30 -2.59 -2.33
CA ILE A 86 -8.36 -1.62 -1.77
C ILE A 86 -7.41 -1.17 -2.87
N PRO A 87 -7.36 0.12 -3.21
CA PRO A 87 -6.39 0.60 -4.18
C PRO A 87 -4.97 0.23 -3.77
N THR A 88 -4.22 -0.37 -4.69
CA THR A 88 -2.86 -0.82 -4.46
C THR A 88 -1.93 -0.17 -5.46
N VAL A 89 -0.94 0.54 -4.95
CA VAL A 89 0.09 1.22 -5.73
C VAL A 89 1.40 0.48 -5.50
N VAL A 90 1.99 -0.04 -6.56
CA VAL A 90 3.33 -0.62 -6.49
C VAL A 90 4.34 0.51 -6.55
N LEU A 91 5.26 0.53 -5.59
CA LEU A 91 6.34 1.51 -5.52
C LEU A 91 7.63 0.73 -5.26
N THR A 92 8.42 0.51 -6.31
CA THR A 92 9.54 -0.44 -6.28
C THR A 92 10.69 0.05 -7.14
N THR A 93 11.90 -0.47 -6.86
CA THR A 93 13.07 -0.19 -7.72
C THR A 93 13.04 -0.99 -9.02
N SER A 94 12.19 -2.00 -9.14
CA SER A 94 12.12 -2.81 -10.36
C SER A 94 11.55 -2.02 -11.53
N GLU A 95 12.29 -2.02 -12.64
CA GLU A 95 11.86 -1.44 -13.91
C GLU A 95 11.69 -2.52 -14.99
N LEU A 96 11.72 -3.80 -14.59
CA LEU A 96 11.58 -4.91 -15.52
C LEU A 96 10.20 -4.89 -16.16
N GLU A 97 10.16 -4.97 -17.49
CA GLU A 97 8.88 -5.00 -18.21
C GLU A 97 8.00 -6.15 -17.77
N ALA A 98 8.61 -7.29 -17.44
CA ALA A 98 7.86 -8.46 -16.95
C ALA A 98 7.14 -8.15 -15.61
N ASP A 99 7.78 -7.40 -14.71
CA ASP A 99 7.17 -7.01 -13.44
C ASP A 99 6.02 -6.03 -13.65
N VAL A 100 6.21 -5.06 -14.53
CA VAL A 100 5.16 -4.10 -14.88
C VAL A 100 3.98 -4.83 -15.50
N ALA A 101 4.23 -5.67 -16.50
CA ALA A 101 3.17 -6.42 -17.20
C ALA A 101 2.41 -7.33 -16.25
N THR A 102 3.11 -8.10 -15.42
CA THR A 102 2.48 -9.02 -14.46
C THR A 102 1.64 -8.24 -13.46
N SER A 103 2.14 -7.11 -12.95
CA SER A 103 1.41 -6.29 -12.00
C SER A 103 0.09 -5.78 -12.58
N TYR A 104 0.10 -5.31 -13.83
CA TYR A 104 -1.14 -4.86 -14.48
C TYR A 104 -2.07 -6.02 -14.83
N GLN A 105 -1.54 -7.20 -15.17
CA GLN A 105 -2.36 -8.40 -15.34
C GLN A 105 -3.06 -8.79 -14.03
N LEU A 106 -2.41 -8.55 -12.89
CA LEU A 106 -2.99 -8.77 -11.58
C LEU A 106 -3.91 -7.61 -11.14
N GLN A 107 -4.13 -6.63 -12.02
CA GLN A 107 -5.02 -5.49 -11.78
C GLN A 107 -4.52 -4.51 -10.72
N VAL A 108 -3.22 -4.27 -10.68
CA VAL A 108 -2.67 -3.20 -9.87
C VAL A 108 -3.25 -1.85 -10.31
N ASN A 109 -3.45 -0.96 -9.38
CA ASN A 109 -4.03 0.36 -9.68
C ASN A 109 -3.01 1.34 -10.24
N CYS A 110 -1.74 1.19 -9.86
CA CYS A 110 -0.67 2.06 -10.31
C CYS A 110 0.68 1.39 -10.05
N TYR A 111 1.63 1.58 -10.96
CA TYR A 111 2.99 1.07 -10.82
C TYR A 111 3.98 2.22 -10.97
N LEU A 112 4.77 2.45 -9.93
CA LEU A 112 5.75 3.53 -9.88
C LEU A 112 7.14 2.99 -9.58
N SER A 113 8.13 3.48 -10.31
CA SER A 113 9.53 3.14 -10.05
C SER A 113 10.11 4.09 -9.02
N LYS A 114 10.80 3.54 -8.01
CA LYS A 114 11.49 4.35 -7.02
C LYS A 114 12.71 5.00 -7.67
N PRO A 115 12.85 6.34 -7.59
CA PRO A 115 14.09 6.97 -8.01
C PRO A 115 15.23 6.63 -7.04
N ALA A 116 16.46 6.63 -7.55
CA ALA A 116 17.64 6.35 -6.73
C ALA A 116 17.99 7.50 -5.80
N GLN A 117 17.66 8.73 -6.17
CA GLN A 117 18.01 9.92 -5.41
C GLN A 117 16.93 10.27 -4.39
N TRP A 118 17.36 10.71 -3.22
CA TRP A 118 16.48 11.01 -2.08
C TRP A 118 15.44 12.07 -2.38
N ASP A 119 15.86 13.17 -3.00
CA ASP A 119 14.97 14.28 -3.30
C ASP A 119 13.89 13.86 -4.29
N ALA A 120 14.25 13.09 -5.29
CA ALA A 120 13.31 12.57 -6.28
C ALA A 120 12.35 11.58 -5.64
N PHE A 121 12.83 10.73 -4.74
CA PHE A 121 11.97 9.81 -4.00
C PHE A 121 10.96 10.57 -3.14
N ALA A 122 11.43 11.55 -2.37
CA ALA A 122 10.56 12.36 -1.53
C ALA A 122 9.49 13.08 -2.34
N THR A 123 9.86 13.62 -3.49
CA THR A 123 8.93 14.29 -4.41
C THR A 123 7.89 13.30 -4.93
N LEU A 124 8.32 12.09 -5.29
CA LEU A 124 7.39 11.05 -5.76
C LEU A 124 6.39 10.66 -4.67
N VAL A 125 6.85 10.45 -3.45
CA VAL A 125 5.96 10.10 -2.32
C VAL A 125 4.95 11.21 -2.08
N LYS A 126 5.38 12.47 -2.12
CA LYS A 126 4.46 13.61 -1.98
C LYS A 126 3.41 13.64 -3.09
N SER A 127 3.80 13.31 -4.31
CA SER A 127 2.87 13.22 -5.44
C SER A 127 1.84 12.11 -5.22
N VAL A 128 2.25 10.98 -4.70
CA VAL A 128 1.35 9.86 -4.37
C VAL A 128 0.34 10.30 -3.30
N ILE A 129 0.80 10.96 -2.26
CA ILE A 129 -0.06 11.47 -1.18
C ILE A 129 -1.07 12.46 -1.76
N ASP A 130 -0.60 13.44 -2.51
CA ASP A 130 -1.47 14.47 -3.08
C ASP A 130 -2.52 13.86 -3.99
N PHE A 131 -2.13 12.97 -4.89
CA PHE A 131 -3.06 12.37 -5.85
C PHE A 131 -4.06 11.44 -5.16
N TRP A 132 -3.56 10.45 -4.42
CA TRP A 132 -4.40 9.37 -3.89
C TRP A 132 -5.22 9.78 -2.68
N LEU A 133 -4.73 10.70 -1.86
CA LEU A 133 -5.39 11.04 -0.60
C LEU A 133 -6.14 12.37 -0.64
N THR A 134 -5.95 13.19 -1.67
CA THR A 134 -6.68 14.46 -1.79
C THR A 134 -7.50 14.58 -3.07
N LYS A 135 -7.08 13.93 -4.16
CA LYS A 135 -7.76 14.05 -5.45
C LYS A 135 -8.58 12.84 -5.83
N VAL A 136 -8.10 11.65 -5.51
CA VAL A 136 -8.82 10.41 -5.79
C VAL A 136 -9.91 10.20 -4.75
N LYS A 137 -11.07 9.75 -5.19
CA LYS A 137 -12.12 9.32 -4.28
C LYS A 137 -11.90 7.84 -3.96
N LEU A 138 -11.51 7.57 -2.71
CA LEU A 138 -11.24 6.21 -2.27
C LEU A 138 -12.52 5.46 -1.95
N PRO A 139 -12.56 4.12 -2.15
CA PRO A 139 -13.71 3.33 -1.71
C PRO A 139 -13.90 3.46 -0.20
N GLN A 140 -15.15 3.55 0.23
CA GLN A 140 -15.45 3.59 1.66
C GLN A 140 -15.18 2.23 2.29
N GLN A 141 -14.63 2.25 3.51
CA GLN A 141 -14.52 1.03 4.29
C GLN A 141 -15.92 0.58 4.71
N ARG A 142 -16.18 -0.73 4.58
CA ARG A 142 -17.43 -1.33 5.02
C ARG A 142 -17.12 -2.55 5.85
N THR A 143 -17.86 -2.70 6.95
CA THR A 143 -17.82 -3.90 7.75
C THR A 143 -18.96 -4.83 7.32
N ALA A 144 -18.90 -6.09 7.75
CA ALA A 144 -19.98 -7.04 7.47
C ALA A 144 -21.33 -6.60 8.07
N ASP A 145 -21.27 -5.74 9.09
CA ASP A 145 -22.45 -5.24 9.80
C ASP A 145 -22.97 -3.90 9.27
N ASP A 146 -22.35 -3.36 8.23
CA ASP A 146 -22.76 -2.07 7.67
C ASP A 146 -24.08 -2.22 6.93
N PRO A 147 -25.18 -1.63 7.44
CA PRO A 147 -26.49 -1.77 6.81
C PRO A 147 -26.59 -1.04 5.48
N SER A 148 -25.68 -0.10 5.20
CA SER A 148 -25.64 0.59 3.93
C SER A 148 -24.79 -0.15 2.90
N GLY A 149 -24.28 -1.31 3.25
CA GLY A 149 -23.42 -2.13 2.41
C GLY A 149 -24.15 -2.64 1.18
N VAL A 150 -24.06 -1.89 0.14
CA VAL A 150 -24.68 -2.20 -1.15
C VAL A 150 -23.62 -2.66 -2.10
#